data_e9787f268651ce7a55403f75459b53f3
#
_entry.id   e9787f268651ce7a55403f75459b53f3
#
_cell.length_a   1.000
_cell.length_b   1.000
_cell.length_c   1.000
_cell.angle_alpha   90.00
_cell.angle_beta   90.00
_cell.angle_gamma   90.00
#
_symmetry.space_group_name_H-M   'P 1'
#
loop_
_entity.id
_entity.type
_entity.pdbx_description
1 polymer ?
#
loop_
_entity_poly.entity_id
_entity_poly.type
_entity_poly.pdbx_seq_one_letter_code
_entity_poly.pdbx_strand_id
1 'polypeptide(L)'
;MSGRHTGQQQTHTVEGTDPQLYVGIHEPAADAGLRPVLLIHGFSSSSKLNWEDTGWISALLEAGRRVITVDLPGHGRSGAPEDMDSYSPSRIRADLLQTAFDAGARPLQDGDPSSGLDVVGYSLGSRLAWEFGATQRELVHRLVLGGPNMADPLAEFDLVAAQRYLADGTRIEDESTERLLKMALLLPSNNIFALLSLVEAIKAEPYDPAEAVPHVPMLLVSGEKDERVESLPLLADLARSAGSMPEQLVLPGRNHTNAVTSRAFKQAAVRFLAGQEPA
;
A
#
# COMPACT_ATOMS: atom_id res chain seq x y z
N MET A 1 3.26 16.33 -31.59
CA MET A 1 2.70 17.13 -30.47
C MET A 1 1.87 16.18 -29.63
N SER A 2 2.45 15.67 -28.55
CA SER A 2 1.78 14.74 -27.65
C SER A 2 1.06 15.55 -26.59
N GLY A 3 -0.27 15.66 -26.70
CA GLY A 3 -1.11 16.29 -25.69
C GLY A 3 -1.09 15.40 -24.44
N ARG A 4 -0.54 15.91 -23.34
CA ARG A 4 -0.70 15.30 -22.01
C ARG A 4 -2.17 15.47 -21.63
N HIS A 5 -2.92 14.36 -21.58
CA HIS A 5 -4.24 14.35 -20.96
C HIS A 5 -4.05 14.50 -19.46
N THR A 6 -4.22 15.71 -18.96
CA THR A 6 -4.27 15.99 -17.51
C THR A 6 -5.69 15.70 -17.05
N GLY A 7 -5.89 14.53 -16.41
CA GLY A 7 -7.10 14.29 -15.62
C GLY A 7 -7.20 15.35 -14.50
N GLN A 8 -8.42 15.65 -14.05
CA GLN A 8 -8.60 16.57 -12.92
C GLN A 8 -8.11 15.90 -11.65
N GLN A 9 -7.13 16.53 -10.99
CA GLN A 9 -6.67 16.13 -9.67
C GLN A 9 -7.42 16.97 -8.63
N GLN A 10 -8.19 16.31 -7.77
CA GLN A 10 -8.75 16.91 -6.58
C GLN A 10 -7.97 16.35 -5.37
N THR A 11 -7.37 17.24 -4.59
CA THR A 11 -6.67 16.87 -3.36
C THR A 11 -7.47 17.39 -2.18
N HIS A 12 -7.82 16.48 -1.27
CA HIS A 12 -8.54 16.81 -0.04
C HIS A 12 -7.76 16.27 1.16
N THR A 13 -7.81 17.01 2.26
CA THR A 13 -7.67 16.42 3.59
C THR A 13 -9.04 15.85 3.94
N VAL A 14 -9.10 14.57 4.28
CA VAL A 14 -10.37 13.96 4.71
C VAL A 14 -10.70 14.48 6.09
N GLU A 15 -11.73 15.32 6.18
CA GLU A 15 -12.27 15.76 7.48
C GLU A 15 -12.91 14.53 8.14
N GLY A 16 -12.46 14.20 9.35
CA GLY A 16 -13.03 13.10 10.14
C GLY A 16 -12.08 11.95 10.47
N THR A 17 -10.91 11.87 9.82
CA THR A 17 -9.83 10.99 10.30
C THR A 17 -8.98 11.73 11.34
N ASP A 18 -8.59 11.04 12.38
CA ASP A 18 -7.58 11.49 13.35
C ASP A 18 -6.49 10.43 13.41
N PRO A 19 -5.33 10.65 12.83
CA PRO A 19 -4.81 11.88 12.22
C PRO A 19 -5.50 12.26 10.90
N GLN A 20 -5.41 13.54 10.56
CA GLN A 20 -5.91 14.04 9.28
C GLN A 20 -5.05 13.50 8.14
N LEU A 21 -5.61 12.59 7.34
CA LEU A 21 -4.91 11.98 6.22
C LEU A 21 -4.95 12.86 4.97
N TYR A 22 -3.84 12.97 4.28
CA TYR A 22 -3.79 13.55 2.95
C TYR A 22 -4.25 12.53 1.92
N VAL A 23 -5.33 12.83 1.22
CA VAL A 23 -5.96 11.99 0.21
C VAL A 23 -5.95 12.69 -1.15
N GLY A 24 -5.50 11.99 -2.18
CA GLY A 24 -5.60 12.42 -3.57
C GLY A 24 -6.70 11.62 -4.28
N ILE A 25 -7.63 12.32 -4.94
CA ILE A 25 -8.62 11.71 -5.83
C ILE A 25 -8.28 12.14 -7.25
N HIS A 26 -8.08 11.16 -8.13
CA HIS A 26 -7.67 11.37 -9.50
C HIS A 26 -8.74 10.77 -10.42
N GLU A 27 -9.33 11.63 -11.26
CA GLU A 27 -10.39 11.23 -12.19
C GLU A 27 -9.80 10.93 -13.57
N PRO A 28 -10.21 9.83 -14.22
CA PRO A 28 -9.82 9.57 -15.60
C PRO A 28 -10.48 10.56 -16.56
N ALA A 29 -9.82 10.83 -17.68
CA ALA A 29 -10.38 11.72 -18.73
C ALA A 29 -11.65 11.13 -19.36
N ALA A 30 -11.77 9.81 -19.39
CA ALA A 30 -12.96 9.06 -19.79
C ALA A 30 -13.24 8.00 -18.72
N ASP A 31 -14.31 8.18 -17.96
CA ASP A 31 -14.74 7.21 -16.96
C ASP A 31 -15.28 5.95 -17.66
N ALA A 32 -14.67 4.82 -17.37
CA ALA A 32 -15.10 3.53 -17.90
C ALA A 32 -16.22 2.89 -17.07
N GLY A 33 -16.75 3.56 -16.04
CA GLY A 33 -17.75 3.03 -15.13
C GLY A 33 -17.24 1.85 -14.30
N LEU A 34 -15.94 1.84 -14.01
CA LEU A 34 -15.29 0.80 -13.23
C LEU A 34 -15.11 1.26 -11.78
N ARG A 35 -15.05 0.29 -10.85
CA ARG A 35 -14.78 0.58 -9.44
C ARG A 35 -13.46 1.32 -9.23
N PRO A 36 -13.36 2.20 -8.22
CA PRO A 36 -12.13 2.93 -7.91
C PRO A 36 -11.01 2.00 -7.44
N VAL A 37 -9.77 2.50 -7.52
CA VAL A 37 -8.57 1.80 -7.03
C VAL A 37 -7.94 2.62 -5.90
N LEU A 38 -7.83 2.02 -4.71
CA LEU A 38 -7.11 2.58 -3.57
C LEU A 38 -5.64 2.15 -3.62
N LEU A 39 -4.72 3.10 -3.52
CA LEU A 39 -3.27 2.88 -3.52
C LEU A 39 -2.68 3.16 -2.13
N ILE A 40 -2.06 2.15 -1.51
CA ILE A 40 -1.47 2.21 -0.17
C ILE A 40 0.05 2.02 -0.28
N HIS A 41 0.82 3.08 0.03
CA HIS A 41 2.27 3.10 -0.10
C HIS A 41 3.01 2.35 1.03
N GLY A 42 4.32 2.14 0.85
CA GLY A 42 5.18 1.49 1.83
C GLY A 42 5.70 2.41 2.93
N PHE A 43 6.33 1.81 3.95
CA PHE A 43 7.04 2.53 5.00
C PHE A 43 8.07 3.49 4.42
N SER A 44 8.22 4.65 5.05
CA SER A 44 9.18 5.68 4.61
C SER A 44 8.98 6.15 3.15
N SER A 45 7.74 6.13 2.65
CA SER A 45 7.40 6.57 1.31
C SER A 45 6.23 7.57 1.34
N SER A 46 5.53 7.74 0.23
CA SER A 46 4.32 8.56 0.12
C SER A 46 3.57 8.22 -1.17
N SER A 47 2.36 8.72 -1.31
CA SER A 47 1.59 8.66 -2.56
C SER A 47 2.36 9.23 -3.73
N LYS A 48 3.09 10.33 -3.51
CA LYS A 48 3.92 10.94 -4.54
C LYS A 48 5.02 9.99 -5.01
N LEU A 49 5.79 9.42 -4.07
CA LEU A 49 6.97 8.61 -4.39
C LEU A 49 6.61 7.23 -4.94
N ASN A 50 5.61 6.55 -4.35
CA ASN A 50 5.24 5.21 -4.81
C ASN A 50 4.35 5.25 -6.05
N TRP A 51 3.48 6.25 -6.21
CA TRP A 51 2.40 6.17 -7.17
C TRP A 51 2.46 7.24 -8.27
N GLU A 52 2.74 8.52 -7.92
CA GLU A 52 2.79 9.60 -8.90
C GLU A 52 4.08 9.55 -9.71
N ASP A 53 5.23 9.65 -9.05
CA ASP A 53 6.56 9.72 -9.70
C ASP A 53 6.91 8.44 -10.48
N THR A 54 6.31 7.31 -10.10
CA THR A 54 6.52 6.01 -10.77
C THR A 54 5.53 5.74 -11.89
N GLY A 55 4.53 6.62 -12.08
CA GLY A 55 3.54 6.55 -13.16
C GLY A 55 2.40 5.53 -12.95
N TRP A 56 2.13 5.09 -11.71
CA TRP A 56 1.00 4.22 -11.40
C TRP A 56 -0.34 4.91 -11.61
N ILE A 57 -0.45 6.16 -11.10
CA ILE A 57 -1.67 6.97 -11.27
C ILE A 57 -2.00 7.10 -12.75
N SER A 58 -1.03 7.50 -13.58
CA SER A 58 -1.23 7.65 -15.03
C SER A 58 -1.70 6.35 -15.69
N ALA A 59 -1.07 5.21 -15.35
CA ALA A 59 -1.42 3.92 -15.94
C ALA A 59 -2.85 3.49 -15.61
N LEU A 60 -3.33 3.75 -14.39
CA LEU A 60 -4.70 3.43 -13.97
C LEU A 60 -5.72 4.39 -14.56
N LEU A 61 -5.40 5.69 -14.65
CA LEU A 61 -6.24 6.70 -15.31
C LEU A 61 -6.40 6.42 -16.81
N GLU A 62 -5.32 6.00 -17.50
CA GLU A 62 -5.36 5.57 -18.91
C GLU A 62 -6.24 4.34 -19.10
N ALA A 63 -6.35 3.47 -18.08
CA ALA A 63 -7.28 2.34 -18.05
C ALA A 63 -8.74 2.73 -17.68
N GLY A 64 -9.04 4.02 -17.57
CA GLY A 64 -10.38 4.53 -17.24
C GLY A 64 -10.78 4.36 -15.77
N ARG A 65 -9.81 4.19 -14.86
CA ARG A 65 -10.05 3.94 -13.43
C ARG A 65 -9.86 5.22 -12.61
N ARG A 66 -10.85 5.53 -11.76
CA ARG A 66 -10.65 6.50 -10.68
C ARG A 66 -9.60 5.97 -9.72
N VAL A 67 -8.68 6.82 -9.28
CA VAL A 67 -7.59 6.45 -8.36
C VAL A 67 -7.69 7.25 -7.07
N ILE A 68 -7.64 6.56 -5.95
CA ILE A 68 -7.59 7.12 -4.61
C ILE A 68 -6.19 6.85 -4.05
N THR A 69 -5.47 7.89 -3.67
CA THR A 69 -4.17 7.78 -3.02
C THR A 69 -4.26 8.31 -1.60
N VAL A 70 -3.49 7.76 -0.69
CA VAL A 70 -3.44 8.19 0.71
C VAL A 70 -1.99 8.23 1.17
N ASP A 71 -1.59 9.31 1.85
CA ASP A 71 -0.37 9.30 2.65
C ASP A 71 -0.70 8.75 4.03
N LEU A 72 0.03 7.72 4.48
CA LEU A 72 -0.15 7.10 5.79
C LEU A 72 0.22 8.08 6.93
N PRO A 73 -0.25 7.89 8.17
CA PRO A 73 0.13 8.74 9.30
C PRO A 73 1.64 8.94 9.40
N GLY A 74 2.09 10.17 9.61
CA GLY A 74 3.51 10.52 9.72
C GLY A 74 4.30 10.56 8.41
N HIS A 75 3.66 10.22 7.27
CA HIS A 75 4.28 10.21 5.95
C HIS A 75 3.74 11.36 5.07
N GLY A 76 4.58 11.81 4.17
CA GLY A 76 4.19 12.75 3.11
C GLY A 76 3.54 14.03 3.64
N ARG A 77 2.26 14.21 3.34
CA ARG A 77 1.45 15.38 3.72
C ARG A 77 0.42 15.08 4.81
N SER A 78 0.35 13.83 5.29
CA SER A 78 -0.55 13.45 6.37
C SER A 78 -0.07 13.97 7.72
N GLY A 79 -1.01 14.10 8.65
CA GLY A 79 -0.74 14.48 10.03
C GLY A 79 0.21 13.50 10.73
N ALA A 80 0.90 14.00 11.74
CA ALA A 80 1.82 13.24 12.59
C ALA A 80 1.42 13.45 14.06
N PRO A 81 0.32 12.83 14.53
CA PRO A 81 -0.17 13.00 15.89
C PRO A 81 0.83 12.43 16.91
N GLU A 82 0.77 12.94 18.14
CA GLU A 82 1.57 12.42 19.26
C GLU A 82 0.97 11.14 19.86
N ASP A 83 -0.30 10.88 19.61
CA ASP A 83 -1.02 9.71 20.10
C ASP A 83 -0.58 8.43 19.36
N MET A 84 -0.07 7.46 20.12
CA MET A 84 0.42 6.17 19.62
C MET A 84 -0.68 5.36 18.93
N ASP A 85 -1.92 5.41 19.43
CA ASP A 85 -3.04 4.64 18.90
C ASP A 85 -3.35 5.01 17.44
N SER A 86 -3.03 6.24 17.04
CA SER A 86 -3.17 6.71 15.65
C SER A 86 -2.31 5.96 14.64
N TYR A 87 -1.29 5.24 15.10
CA TYR A 87 -0.35 4.49 14.25
C TYR A 87 -0.60 2.99 14.24
N SER A 88 -1.57 2.47 15.00
CA SER A 88 -1.85 1.04 15.00
C SER A 88 -2.36 0.58 13.63
N PRO A 89 -1.92 -0.60 13.12
CA PRO A 89 -2.40 -1.14 11.85
C PRO A 89 -3.93 -1.23 11.76
N SER A 90 -4.61 -1.59 12.85
CA SER A 90 -6.07 -1.65 12.93
C SER A 90 -6.71 -0.26 12.78
N ARG A 91 -6.16 0.78 13.41
CA ARG A 91 -6.63 2.16 13.26
C ARG A 91 -6.40 2.66 11.84
N ILE A 92 -5.21 2.45 11.28
CA ILE A 92 -4.92 2.85 9.90
C ILE A 92 -5.91 2.19 8.93
N ARG A 93 -6.25 0.90 9.11
CA ARG A 93 -7.26 0.23 8.27
C ARG A 93 -8.65 0.84 8.41
N ALA A 94 -9.04 1.27 9.60
CA ALA A 94 -10.31 1.98 9.81
C ALA A 94 -10.33 3.33 9.08
N ASP A 95 -9.23 4.09 9.14
CA ASP A 95 -9.09 5.36 8.43
C ASP A 95 -9.06 5.17 6.91
N LEU A 96 -8.45 4.09 6.41
CA LEU A 96 -8.50 3.71 4.98
C LEU A 96 -9.93 3.39 4.53
N LEU A 97 -10.71 2.71 5.38
CA LEU A 97 -12.12 2.41 5.10
C LEU A 97 -12.95 3.69 5.01
N GLN A 98 -12.79 4.58 5.97
CA GLN A 98 -13.45 5.89 5.96
C GLN A 98 -13.06 6.68 4.69
N THR A 99 -11.76 6.73 4.38
CA THR A 99 -11.24 7.37 3.17
C THR A 99 -11.87 6.82 1.89
N ALA A 100 -12.02 5.50 1.80
CA ALA A 100 -12.64 4.86 0.63
C ALA A 100 -14.10 5.28 0.46
N PHE A 101 -14.89 5.31 1.54
CA PHE A 101 -16.29 5.75 1.50
C PHE A 101 -16.42 7.24 1.18
N ASP A 102 -15.61 8.10 1.78
CA ASP A 102 -15.59 9.54 1.52
C ASP A 102 -15.19 9.86 0.07
N ALA A 103 -14.34 9.02 -0.52
CA ALA A 103 -13.99 9.07 -1.94
C ALA A 103 -15.04 8.41 -2.85
N GLY A 104 -16.20 7.98 -2.32
CA GLY A 104 -17.32 7.48 -3.08
C GLY A 104 -17.30 5.98 -3.40
N ALA A 105 -16.44 5.19 -2.74
CA ALA A 105 -16.54 3.73 -2.82
C ALA A 105 -17.86 3.26 -2.20
N ARG A 106 -18.43 2.20 -2.75
CA ARG A 106 -19.71 1.63 -2.33
C ARG A 106 -19.56 0.13 -2.10
N PRO A 107 -20.35 -0.51 -1.24
CA PRO A 107 -20.34 -1.96 -1.14
C PRO A 107 -20.53 -2.65 -2.49
N LEU A 108 -19.94 -3.83 -2.64
CA LEU A 108 -20.09 -4.66 -3.82
C LEU A 108 -21.57 -4.96 -4.12
N GLN A 109 -21.93 -4.84 -5.39
CA GLN A 109 -23.28 -5.18 -5.89
C GLN A 109 -23.12 -6.05 -7.13
N ASP A 110 -23.87 -7.14 -7.16
CA ASP A 110 -23.86 -8.06 -8.31
C ASP A 110 -24.29 -7.34 -9.59
N GLY A 111 -23.51 -7.52 -10.64
CA GLY A 111 -23.77 -6.91 -11.95
C GLY A 111 -23.40 -5.42 -12.08
N ASP A 112 -22.93 -4.76 -11.00
CA ASP A 112 -22.48 -3.37 -11.06
C ASP A 112 -20.94 -3.30 -11.04
N PRO A 113 -20.28 -3.10 -12.20
CA PRO A 113 -18.81 -3.03 -12.28
C PRO A 113 -18.20 -1.79 -11.59
N SER A 114 -19.02 -0.79 -11.25
CA SER A 114 -18.60 0.44 -10.56
C SER A 114 -18.67 0.31 -9.03
N SER A 115 -19.36 -0.72 -8.52
CA SER A 115 -19.46 -0.99 -7.08
C SER A 115 -18.22 -1.71 -6.55
N GLY A 116 -17.93 -1.55 -5.27
CA GLY A 116 -16.77 -2.11 -4.61
C GLY A 116 -15.53 -1.23 -4.77
N LEU A 117 -14.38 -1.81 -4.42
CA LEU A 117 -13.07 -1.18 -4.40
C LEU A 117 -12.01 -2.22 -4.81
N ASP A 118 -11.11 -1.86 -5.69
CA ASP A 118 -9.86 -2.60 -5.87
C ASP A 118 -8.74 -1.93 -5.06
N VAL A 119 -7.82 -2.71 -4.51
CA VAL A 119 -6.76 -2.17 -3.65
C VAL A 119 -5.39 -2.61 -4.16
N VAL A 120 -4.46 -1.66 -4.24
CA VAL A 120 -3.05 -1.90 -4.55
C VAL A 120 -2.22 -1.47 -3.36
N GLY A 121 -1.50 -2.40 -2.74
CA GLY A 121 -0.58 -2.13 -1.65
C GLY A 121 0.87 -2.41 -2.02
N TYR A 122 1.81 -1.68 -1.42
CA TYR A 122 3.24 -1.93 -1.59
C TYR A 122 3.95 -2.02 -0.24
N SER A 123 4.74 -3.09 0.01
CA SER A 123 5.50 -3.29 1.25
C SER A 123 4.59 -3.22 2.49
N LEU A 124 4.76 -2.26 3.40
CA LEU A 124 3.82 -2.01 4.50
C LEU A 124 2.37 -1.86 4.00
N GLY A 125 2.19 -1.17 2.87
CA GLY A 125 0.87 -1.07 2.23
C GLY A 125 0.32 -2.41 1.76
N SER A 126 1.16 -3.40 1.44
CA SER A 126 0.71 -4.77 1.12
C SER A 126 0.18 -5.51 2.35
N ARG A 127 0.81 -5.35 3.52
CA ARG A 127 0.29 -5.85 4.80
C ARG A 127 -1.09 -5.25 5.07
N LEU A 128 -1.18 -3.90 5.05
CA LEU A 128 -2.44 -3.21 5.31
C LEU A 128 -3.54 -3.62 4.31
N ALA A 129 -3.20 -3.79 3.03
CA ALA A 129 -4.14 -4.24 1.99
C ALA A 129 -4.59 -5.69 2.18
N TRP A 130 -3.68 -6.60 2.61
CA TRP A 130 -4.04 -7.98 2.94
C TRP A 130 -5.08 -8.02 4.07
N GLU A 131 -4.78 -7.38 5.21
CA GLU A 131 -5.67 -7.33 6.36
C GLU A 131 -6.98 -6.57 6.04
N PHE A 132 -6.91 -5.51 5.22
CA PHE A 132 -8.08 -4.77 4.74
C PHE A 132 -8.98 -5.65 3.87
N GLY A 133 -8.41 -6.39 2.91
CA GLY A 133 -9.17 -7.32 2.06
C GLY A 133 -9.79 -8.48 2.85
N ALA A 134 -9.13 -8.95 3.90
CA ALA A 134 -9.65 -10.00 4.77
C ALA A 134 -10.86 -9.53 5.61
N THR A 135 -10.86 -8.26 6.03
CA THR A 135 -11.87 -7.68 6.93
C THR A 135 -13.00 -6.96 6.18
N GLN A 136 -12.76 -6.42 4.98
CA GLN A 136 -13.74 -5.64 4.19
C GLN A 136 -14.28 -6.43 2.99
N ARG A 137 -14.80 -7.65 3.25
CA ARG A 137 -15.26 -8.62 2.23
C ARG A 137 -16.40 -8.10 1.34
N GLU A 138 -17.24 -7.22 1.88
CA GLU A 138 -18.37 -6.63 1.14
C GLU A 138 -17.97 -5.40 0.31
N LEU A 139 -16.71 -4.97 0.41
CA LEU A 139 -16.20 -3.80 -0.29
C LEU A 139 -15.10 -4.15 -1.29
N VAL A 140 -14.11 -4.97 -0.88
CA VAL A 140 -12.93 -5.26 -1.68
C VAL A 140 -13.23 -6.32 -2.72
N HIS A 141 -12.91 -6.02 -4.00
CA HIS A 141 -13.12 -6.92 -5.13
C HIS A 141 -11.83 -7.64 -5.55
N ARG A 142 -10.71 -6.93 -5.64
CA ARG A 142 -9.40 -7.49 -5.99
C ARG A 142 -8.27 -6.82 -5.23
N LEU A 143 -7.19 -7.58 -5.03
CA LEU A 143 -5.96 -7.10 -4.39
C LEU A 143 -4.78 -7.23 -5.34
N VAL A 144 -3.92 -6.20 -5.38
CA VAL A 144 -2.60 -6.26 -5.99
C VAL A 144 -1.57 -5.92 -4.91
N LEU A 145 -0.72 -6.88 -4.56
CA LEU A 145 0.22 -6.78 -3.44
C LEU A 145 1.66 -6.83 -3.96
N GLY A 146 2.36 -5.72 -3.87
CA GLY A 146 3.76 -5.60 -4.28
C GLY A 146 4.71 -5.68 -3.08
N GLY A 147 5.72 -6.56 -3.14
CA GLY A 147 6.64 -6.83 -2.04
C GLY A 147 5.95 -7.33 -0.77
N PRO A 148 4.94 -8.24 -0.86
CA PRO A 148 4.26 -8.76 0.31
C PRO A 148 5.17 -9.73 1.06
N ASN A 149 4.99 -9.83 2.38
CA ASN A 149 5.78 -10.70 3.25
C ASN A 149 4.90 -11.58 4.15
N MET A 150 5.46 -12.71 4.58
CA MET A 150 4.86 -13.56 5.61
C MET A 150 4.98 -12.97 7.03
N ALA A 151 5.98 -12.11 7.25
CA ALA A 151 6.20 -11.41 8.52
C ALA A 151 6.49 -9.94 8.25
N ASP A 152 6.14 -9.05 9.18
CA ASP A 152 6.42 -7.62 9.04
C ASP A 152 7.89 -7.34 9.32
N PRO A 153 8.66 -6.80 8.34
CA PRO A 153 10.06 -6.43 8.55
C PRO A 153 10.26 -5.39 9.65
N LEU A 154 9.25 -4.56 9.93
CA LEU A 154 9.31 -3.54 10.97
C LEU A 154 9.17 -4.12 12.37
N ALA A 155 8.68 -5.36 12.52
CA ALA A 155 8.63 -6.03 13.81
C ALA A 155 10.04 -6.31 14.39
N GLU A 156 11.05 -6.49 13.52
CA GLU A 156 12.44 -6.73 13.93
C GLU A 156 13.25 -5.42 14.11
N PHE A 157 12.69 -4.26 13.78
CA PHE A 157 13.37 -2.97 13.85
C PHE A 157 13.79 -2.64 15.30
N ASP A 158 15.07 -2.33 15.54
CA ASP A 158 15.59 -1.94 16.85
C ASP A 158 15.32 -0.46 17.14
N LEU A 159 14.16 -0.19 17.79
CA LEU A 159 13.75 1.16 18.19
C LEU A 159 14.76 1.83 19.12
N VAL A 160 15.37 1.08 20.04
CA VAL A 160 16.32 1.65 21.00
C VAL A 160 17.60 2.09 20.31
N ALA A 161 18.13 1.27 19.39
CA ALA A 161 19.29 1.64 18.60
C ALA A 161 18.99 2.84 17.68
N ALA A 162 17.82 2.90 17.07
CA ALA A 162 17.40 4.02 16.25
C ALA A 162 17.29 5.33 17.06
N GLN A 163 16.68 5.27 18.24
CA GLN A 163 16.58 6.43 19.15
C GLN A 163 17.95 6.93 19.61
N ARG A 164 18.87 6.02 19.95
CA ARG A 164 20.25 6.40 20.32
C ARG A 164 20.98 7.06 19.16
N TYR A 165 20.86 6.49 17.95
CA TYR A 165 21.44 7.10 16.75
C TYR A 165 20.94 8.53 16.53
N LEU A 166 19.64 8.77 16.70
CA LEU A 166 19.05 10.11 16.55
C LEU A 166 19.48 11.08 17.66
N ALA A 167 19.73 10.59 18.86
CA ALA A 167 20.09 11.41 20.02
C ALA A 167 21.57 11.83 20.02
N ASP A 168 22.49 10.92 19.68
CA ASP A 168 23.92 11.14 19.86
C ASP A 168 24.81 10.57 18.73
N GLY A 169 24.21 9.98 17.70
CA GLY A 169 24.93 9.39 16.58
C GLY A 169 25.53 8.00 16.86
N THR A 170 25.13 7.35 17.96
CA THR A 170 25.58 5.99 18.29
C THR A 170 25.27 5.05 17.11
N ARG A 171 26.27 4.30 16.66
CA ARG A 171 26.15 3.40 15.52
C ARG A 171 25.08 2.33 15.77
N ILE A 172 24.28 2.06 14.75
CA ILE A 172 23.31 0.95 14.72
C ILE A 172 24.05 -0.29 14.20
N GLU A 173 24.04 -1.38 14.98
CA GLU A 173 24.69 -2.64 14.59
C GLU A 173 23.80 -3.51 13.67
N ASP A 174 22.48 -3.42 13.82
CA ASP A 174 21.54 -4.13 12.93
C ASP A 174 21.41 -3.41 11.58
N GLU A 175 21.88 -4.07 10.52
CA GLU A 175 21.89 -3.51 9.15
C GLU A 175 20.49 -3.21 8.63
N SER A 176 19.48 -4.00 9.02
CA SER A 176 18.09 -3.77 8.59
C SER A 176 17.53 -2.50 9.19
N THR A 177 17.69 -2.32 10.50
CA THR A 177 17.30 -1.10 11.22
C THR A 177 18.05 0.13 10.68
N GLU A 178 19.37 0.02 10.47
CA GLU A 178 20.16 1.13 9.93
C GLU A 178 19.66 1.54 8.54
N ARG A 179 19.42 0.58 7.67
CA ARG A 179 18.91 0.81 6.31
C ARG A 179 17.54 1.48 6.32
N LEU A 180 16.60 0.96 7.10
CA LEU A 180 15.23 1.49 7.20
C LEU A 180 15.22 2.90 7.79
N LEU A 181 16.00 3.16 8.84
CA LEU A 181 16.13 4.49 9.45
C LEU A 181 16.75 5.49 8.47
N LYS A 182 17.83 5.12 7.78
CA LYS A 182 18.45 5.97 6.76
C LYS A 182 17.49 6.30 5.61
N MET A 183 16.69 5.34 5.15
CA MET A 183 15.64 5.60 4.16
C MET A 183 14.62 6.62 4.68
N ALA A 184 14.19 6.48 5.93
CA ALA A 184 13.26 7.42 6.54
C ALA A 184 13.81 8.85 6.65
N LEU A 185 15.09 8.98 6.98
CA LEU A 185 15.78 10.27 7.10
C LEU A 185 16.07 10.96 5.76
N LEU A 186 16.13 10.19 4.63
CA LEU A 186 16.35 10.76 3.31
C LEU A 186 15.17 11.58 2.79
N LEU A 187 13.99 11.41 3.36
CA LEU A 187 12.77 12.06 2.89
C LEU A 187 12.33 13.16 3.88
N PRO A 188 12.56 14.44 3.55
CA PRO A 188 12.20 15.56 4.44
C PRO A 188 10.70 15.68 4.74
N SER A 189 9.85 15.04 3.93
CA SER A 189 8.41 14.99 4.13
C SER A 189 7.97 13.97 5.21
N ASN A 190 8.87 13.12 5.69
CA ASN A 190 8.59 12.19 6.77
C ASN A 190 8.81 12.83 8.13
N ASN A 191 7.88 12.61 9.05
CA ASN A 191 8.12 12.89 10.46
C ASN A 191 8.78 11.67 11.10
N ILE A 192 10.09 11.75 11.37
CA ILE A 192 10.86 10.61 11.86
C ILE A 192 10.33 10.06 13.19
N PHE A 193 9.89 10.93 14.11
CA PHE A 193 9.33 10.50 15.39
C PHE A 193 8.00 9.77 15.21
N ALA A 194 7.13 10.25 14.31
CA ALA A 194 5.90 9.57 13.93
C ALA A 194 6.18 8.20 13.30
N LEU A 195 7.23 8.08 12.48
CA LEU A 195 7.61 6.78 11.90
C LEU A 195 8.12 5.80 12.97
N LEU A 196 8.82 6.28 14.01
CA LEU A 196 9.20 5.42 15.13
C LEU A 196 7.97 5.01 15.95
N SER A 197 6.99 5.90 16.15
CA SER A 197 5.71 5.57 16.77
C SER A 197 4.94 4.51 15.97
N LEU A 198 4.94 4.61 14.63
CA LEU A 198 4.35 3.59 13.76
C LEU A 198 5.05 2.22 13.93
N VAL A 199 6.38 2.20 13.98
CA VAL A 199 7.12 0.94 14.23
C VAL A 199 6.75 0.34 15.58
N GLU A 200 6.65 1.16 16.63
CA GLU A 200 6.23 0.71 17.97
C GLU A 200 4.80 0.14 17.95
N ALA A 201 3.86 0.81 17.29
CA ALA A 201 2.49 0.35 17.15
C ALA A 201 2.39 -0.96 16.33
N ILE A 202 3.20 -1.13 15.28
CA ILE A 202 3.32 -2.38 14.51
C ILE A 202 3.82 -3.53 15.39
N LYS A 203 4.78 -3.26 16.28
CA LYS A 203 5.28 -4.29 17.22
C LYS A 203 4.22 -4.68 18.26
N ALA A 204 3.37 -3.74 18.64
CA ALA A 204 2.26 -3.98 19.58
C ALA A 204 1.08 -4.74 18.92
N GLU A 205 0.93 -4.62 17.59
CA GLU A 205 -0.08 -5.33 16.80
C GLU A 205 0.63 -6.17 15.70
N PRO A 206 1.14 -7.36 16.07
CA PRO A 206 1.94 -8.18 15.16
C PRO A 206 1.12 -8.69 13.98
N TYR A 207 1.78 -8.87 12.84
CA TYR A 207 1.19 -9.37 11.62
C TYR A 207 1.33 -10.88 11.52
N ASP A 208 0.20 -11.58 11.41
CA ASP A 208 0.13 -12.96 10.96
C ASP A 208 -0.87 -13.06 9.80
N PRO A 209 -0.40 -13.28 8.57
CA PRO A 209 -1.29 -13.37 7.41
C PRO A 209 -2.22 -14.60 7.46
N ALA A 210 -1.93 -15.59 8.29
CA ALA A 210 -2.78 -16.78 8.44
C ALA A 210 -4.01 -16.54 9.33
N GLU A 211 -3.97 -15.57 10.24
CA GLU A 211 -5.12 -15.25 11.11
C GLU A 211 -6.29 -14.62 10.33
N ALA A 212 -5.99 -13.87 9.26
CA ALA A 212 -7.00 -13.19 8.45
C ALA A 212 -6.61 -13.23 6.98
N VAL A 213 -7.13 -14.20 6.23
CA VAL A 213 -6.83 -14.40 4.81
C VAL A 213 -7.92 -13.76 3.94
N PRO A 214 -7.56 -12.92 2.93
CA PRO A 214 -8.53 -12.40 1.97
C PRO A 214 -9.11 -13.52 1.09
N HIS A 215 -10.43 -13.47 0.83
CA HIS A 215 -11.12 -14.44 -0.03
C HIS A 215 -11.37 -13.89 -1.45
N VAL A 216 -10.65 -12.85 -1.84
CA VAL A 216 -10.78 -12.18 -3.13
C VAL A 216 -9.65 -12.59 -4.08
N PRO A 217 -9.83 -12.48 -5.41
CA PRO A 217 -8.73 -12.65 -6.34
C PRO A 217 -7.58 -11.70 -6.03
N MET A 218 -6.34 -12.18 -6.11
CA MET A 218 -5.18 -11.37 -5.80
C MET A 218 -4.01 -11.62 -6.75
N LEU A 219 -3.24 -10.56 -7.01
CA LEU A 219 -1.97 -10.60 -7.71
C LEU A 219 -0.85 -10.29 -6.71
N LEU A 220 0.01 -11.27 -6.47
CA LEU A 220 1.18 -11.17 -5.60
C LEU A 220 2.43 -10.91 -6.45
N VAL A 221 3.16 -9.84 -6.18
CA VAL A 221 4.31 -9.43 -7.02
C VAL A 221 5.53 -9.17 -6.15
N SER A 222 6.68 -9.73 -6.50
CA SER A 222 7.95 -9.42 -5.87
C SER A 222 9.08 -9.28 -6.89
N GLY A 223 10.14 -8.60 -6.51
CA GLY A 223 11.38 -8.60 -7.27
C GLY A 223 12.14 -9.91 -7.09
N GLU A 224 12.81 -10.40 -8.14
CA GLU A 224 13.68 -11.58 -8.07
C GLU A 224 14.78 -11.46 -7.01
N LYS A 225 15.26 -10.23 -6.78
CA LYS A 225 16.31 -9.89 -5.80
C LYS A 225 15.74 -9.29 -4.50
N ASP A 226 14.46 -9.45 -4.27
CA ASP A 226 13.85 -9.11 -2.98
C ASP A 226 14.30 -10.14 -1.94
N GLU A 227 14.79 -9.69 -0.81
CA GLU A 227 15.26 -10.55 0.29
C GLU A 227 14.18 -11.51 0.82
N ARG A 228 12.91 -11.23 0.53
CA ARG A 228 11.73 -11.97 1.01
C ARG A 228 10.87 -12.52 -0.13
N VAL A 229 11.47 -12.74 -1.31
CA VAL A 229 10.74 -13.26 -2.49
C VAL A 229 10.10 -14.63 -2.21
N GLU A 230 10.67 -15.42 -1.31
CA GLU A 230 10.12 -16.70 -0.87
C GLU A 230 8.77 -16.58 -0.13
N SER A 231 8.38 -15.40 0.31
CA SER A 231 7.06 -15.17 0.89
C SER A 231 5.93 -15.30 -0.14
N LEU A 232 6.20 -15.08 -1.44
CA LEU A 232 5.19 -15.16 -2.48
C LEU A 232 4.46 -16.50 -2.54
N PRO A 233 5.16 -17.65 -2.70
CA PRO A 233 4.49 -18.95 -2.75
C PRO A 233 3.76 -19.27 -1.44
N LEU A 234 4.29 -18.88 -0.29
CA LEU A 234 3.67 -19.14 1.01
C LEU A 234 2.34 -18.38 1.17
N LEU A 235 2.31 -17.09 0.82
CA LEU A 235 1.09 -16.28 0.82
C LEU A 235 0.08 -16.80 -0.20
N ALA A 236 0.55 -17.25 -1.37
CA ALA A 236 -0.33 -17.84 -2.38
C ALA A 236 -0.96 -19.15 -1.88
N ASP A 237 -0.23 -19.97 -1.15
CA ASP A 237 -0.75 -21.21 -0.57
C ASP A 237 -1.78 -20.93 0.53
N LEU A 238 -1.54 -19.94 1.39
CA LEU A 238 -2.54 -19.45 2.33
C LEU A 238 -3.82 -18.99 1.63
N ALA A 239 -3.69 -18.17 0.60
CA ALA A 239 -4.82 -17.66 -0.15
C ALA A 239 -5.63 -18.79 -0.84
N ARG A 240 -4.95 -19.78 -1.45
CA ARG A 240 -5.61 -20.95 -2.05
C ARG A 240 -6.35 -21.77 -1.00
N SER A 241 -5.75 -21.97 0.18
CA SER A 241 -6.38 -22.70 1.29
C SER A 241 -7.66 -22.00 1.78
N ALA A 242 -7.75 -20.69 1.61
CA ALA A 242 -8.93 -19.89 1.91
C ALA A 242 -9.92 -19.79 0.75
N GLY A 243 -9.67 -20.48 -0.38
CA GLY A 243 -10.55 -20.49 -1.55
C GLY A 243 -10.33 -19.34 -2.55
N SER A 244 -9.27 -18.55 -2.38
CA SER A 244 -8.87 -17.53 -3.35
C SER A 244 -8.06 -18.13 -4.51
N MET A 245 -7.97 -17.37 -5.61
CA MET A 245 -7.18 -17.72 -6.80
C MET A 245 -6.05 -16.70 -6.98
N PRO A 246 -4.91 -16.84 -6.25
CA PRO A 246 -3.80 -15.92 -6.36
C PRO A 246 -2.98 -16.15 -7.64
N GLU A 247 -2.69 -15.05 -8.33
CA GLU A 247 -1.65 -15.00 -9.36
C GLU A 247 -0.33 -14.56 -8.74
N GLN A 248 0.79 -15.01 -9.29
CA GLN A 248 2.12 -14.65 -8.82
C GLN A 248 2.97 -14.11 -9.97
N LEU A 249 3.72 -13.05 -9.71
CA LEU A 249 4.65 -12.45 -10.65
C LEU A 249 5.98 -12.12 -9.95
N VAL A 250 7.05 -12.76 -10.42
CA VAL A 250 8.41 -12.41 -10.02
C VAL A 250 9.04 -11.53 -11.10
N LEU A 251 9.54 -10.36 -10.72
CA LEU A 251 10.10 -9.36 -11.62
C LEU A 251 11.62 -9.56 -11.76
N PRO A 252 12.12 -9.99 -12.94
CA PRO A 252 13.55 -10.25 -13.12
C PRO A 252 14.42 -9.02 -12.83
N GLY A 253 15.50 -9.23 -12.08
CA GLY A 253 16.50 -8.21 -11.76
C GLY A 253 16.04 -7.10 -10.81
N ARG A 254 14.80 -7.14 -10.30
CA ARG A 254 14.27 -6.14 -9.37
C ARG A 254 14.46 -6.57 -7.92
N ASN A 255 14.72 -5.61 -7.05
CA ASN A 255 14.74 -5.77 -5.60
C ASN A 255 13.50 -5.10 -4.97
N HIS A 256 13.38 -5.17 -3.64
CA HIS A 256 12.27 -4.57 -2.90
C HIS A 256 12.06 -3.08 -3.21
N THR A 257 13.13 -2.30 -3.26
CA THR A 257 13.02 -0.83 -3.42
C THR A 257 12.58 -0.42 -4.83
N ASN A 258 13.01 -1.13 -5.88
CA ASN A 258 12.79 -0.71 -7.26
C ASN A 258 11.72 -1.51 -8.01
N ALA A 259 11.13 -2.54 -7.42
CA ALA A 259 10.06 -3.33 -8.05
C ALA A 259 8.81 -2.47 -8.32
N VAL A 260 8.46 -1.52 -7.44
CA VAL A 260 7.33 -0.60 -7.61
C VAL A 260 7.45 0.27 -8.86
N THR A 261 8.66 0.55 -9.33
CA THR A 261 8.90 1.34 -10.55
C THR A 261 8.75 0.53 -11.84
N SER A 262 8.60 -0.80 -11.74
CA SER A 262 8.59 -1.70 -12.89
C SER A 262 7.39 -1.46 -13.82
N ARG A 263 7.67 -1.29 -15.11
CA ARG A 263 6.63 -1.23 -16.13
C ARG A 263 5.84 -2.54 -16.21
N ALA A 264 6.54 -3.68 -16.11
CA ALA A 264 5.90 -5.00 -16.16
C ALA A 264 4.92 -5.18 -14.98
N PHE A 265 5.28 -4.72 -13.78
CA PHE A 265 4.38 -4.75 -12.64
C PHE A 265 3.11 -3.93 -12.91
N LYS A 266 3.24 -2.66 -13.32
CA LYS A 266 2.08 -1.80 -13.61
C LYS A 266 1.16 -2.40 -14.67
N GLN A 267 1.75 -2.94 -15.76
CA GLN A 267 0.97 -3.57 -16.82
C GLN A 267 0.25 -4.83 -16.34
N ALA A 268 0.90 -5.67 -15.53
CA ALA A 268 0.27 -6.85 -14.93
C ALA A 268 -0.89 -6.45 -14.01
N ALA A 269 -0.68 -5.46 -13.15
CA ALA A 269 -1.71 -4.95 -12.25
C ALA A 269 -2.95 -4.40 -13.02
N VAL A 270 -2.74 -3.58 -14.04
CA VAL A 270 -3.83 -3.03 -14.86
C VAL A 270 -4.63 -4.14 -15.53
N ARG A 271 -3.97 -5.15 -16.14
CA ARG A 271 -4.64 -6.31 -16.74
C ARG A 271 -5.42 -7.12 -15.72
N PHE A 272 -4.79 -7.43 -14.59
CA PHE A 272 -5.42 -8.19 -13.52
C PHE A 272 -6.66 -7.49 -12.96
N LEU A 273 -6.59 -6.18 -12.72
CA LEU A 273 -7.72 -5.38 -12.24
C LEU A 273 -8.84 -5.27 -13.29
N ALA A 274 -8.52 -5.40 -14.58
CA ALA A 274 -9.50 -5.48 -15.67
C ALA A 274 -10.13 -6.88 -15.83
N GLY A 275 -9.73 -7.88 -15.05
CA GLY A 275 -10.21 -9.25 -15.18
C GLY A 275 -9.70 -9.98 -16.40
N GLN A 276 -8.58 -9.56 -16.97
CA GLN A 276 -7.94 -10.21 -18.12
C GLN A 276 -6.96 -11.27 -17.62
N GLU A 277 -6.99 -12.44 -18.25
CA GLU A 277 -6.06 -13.52 -17.92
C GLU A 277 -4.60 -13.10 -18.20
N PRO A 278 -3.61 -13.67 -17.44
CA PRO A 278 -2.20 -13.47 -17.73
C PRO A 278 -1.87 -13.91 -19.15
N ALA A 279 -1.05 -13.09 -19.85
CA ALA A 279 -0.63 -13.38 -21.22
C ALA A 279 0.49 -14.42 -21.26
#